data_2f7bd59b03a23ed1139840709392650d
#
_entry.id   2f7bd59b03a23ed1139840709392650d
#
_cell.length_a   1.000
_cell.length_b   1.000
_cell.length_c   1.000
_cell.angle_alpha   90.00
_cell.angle_beta   90.00
_cell.angle_gamma   90.00
#
_symmetry.space_group_name_H-M   'P 1'
#
loop_
_entity.id
_entity.type
_entity.pdbx_description
1 polymer ?
#
loop_
_entity_poly.entity_id
_entity_poly.type
_entity_poly.pdbx_seq_one_letter_code
_entity_poly.pdbx_strand_id
1 'polypeptide(L)'
;MKPRQDYPKLKRFESLEVTKSGVKVGDLYREEGVGIFFTYDPVWLATGFNLSPFTMKFDDKPQLARAPELFEGLHGPFADSLPDGWGMLLMDRFLNATFGEGTAYTVTALDRLAYMGDRAMGAFEYHPKAERGELRGTINLAELFENSVEVLSGDTSAVLTKLRLAGGSPGGARPKAIVAMSPDGQHATSAFGPILPGYDHWIVKFRAPDEPVETGAIEYAYYLMARDAGVEMAESTVLNMTMHDGSREGFFATKRFDRQRDKKLHMITVSALMYAAYKLPSMDYSGLLTVSYTHLRAHETD
;
A
#
# COMPACT_ATOMS: atom_id res chain seq x y z
N MET A 1 -5.32 -40.52 -5.74
CA MET A 1 -5.81 -39.53 -4.77
C MET A 1 -4.61 -38.82 -4.23
N LYS A 2 -4.46 -37.48 -4.46
CA LYS A 2 -3.42 -36.71 -3.79
C LYS A 2 -3.71 -36.71 -2.28
N PRO A 3 -2.70 -36.86 -1.39
CA PRO A 3 -2.93 -36.78 0.04
C PRO A 3 -3.58 -35.45 0.38
N ARG A 4 -4.55 -35.46 1.29
CA ARG A 4 -5.19 -34.24 1.81
C ARG A 4 -4.10 -33.43 2.51
N GLN A 5 -3.74 -32.30 1.92
CA GLN A 5 -2.77 -31.39 2.53
C GLN A 5 -3.48 -30.71 3.70
N ASP A 6 -2.97 -30.87 4.90
CA ASP A 6 -3.53 -30.26 6.11
C ASP A 6 -3.04 -28.82 6.17
N TYR A 7 -3.92 -27.87 5.83
CA TYR A 7 -3.61 -26.45 5.88
C TYR A 7 -3.90 -25.85 7.27
N PRO A 8 -3.09 -24.91 7.75
CA PRO A 8 -3.38 -24.20 8.98
C PRO A 8 -4.68 -23.40 8.86
N LYS A 9 -5.38 -23.23 9.98
CA LYS A 9 -6.62 -22.45 9.99
C LYS A 9 -6.32 -20.96 9.91
N LEU A 10 -6.93 -20.27 8.94
CA LEU A 10 -6.83 -18.81 8.82
C LEU A 10 -7.54 -18.13 10.00
N LYS A 11 -6.84 -17.23 10.68
CA LYS A 11 -7.43 -16.36 11.72
C LYS A 11 -8.27 -15.27 11.05
N ARG A 12 -9.48 -15.07 11.53
CA ARG A 12 -10.42 -14.05 11.08
C ARG A 12 -10.50 -12.89 12.06
N PHE A 13 -10.80 -11.70 11.53
CA PHE A 13 -10.87 -10.48 12.31
C PHE A 13 -12.23 -9.80 12.08
N GLU A 14 -13.01 -9.66 13.15
CA GLU A 14 -14.30 -8.97 13.13
C GLU A 14 -14.16 -7.50 13.58
N SER A 15 -13.04 -7.15 14.20
CA SER A 15 -12.72 -5.78 14.58
C SER A 15 -11.21 -5.53 14.55
N LEU A 16 -10.84 -4.27 14.29
CA LEU A 16 -9.46 -3.79 14.31
C LEU A 16 -9.40 -2.42 14.97
N GLU A 17 -8.44 -2.25 15.84
CA GLU A 17 -8.02 -0.93 16.30
C GLU A 17 -7.15 -0.27 15.23
N VAL A 18 -7.42 0.99 14.93
CA VAL A 18 -6.61 1.82 14.03
C VAL A 18 -5.77 2.77 14.87
N THR A 19 -4.45 2.77 14.64
CA THR A 19 -3.53 3.68 15.32
C THR A 19 -2.74 4.51 14.32
N LYS A 20 -2.24 5.67 14.77
CA LYS A 20 -1.28 6.52 14.05
C LYS A 20 -0.22 7.01 15.03
N SER A 21 1.04 6.66 14.77
CA SER A 21 2.17 7.04 15.64
C SER A 21 1.92 6.67 17.12
N GLY A 22 1.34 5.50 17.37
CA GLY A 22 1.03 5.00 18.72
C GLY A 22 -0.22 5.60 19.36
N VAL A 23 -0.90 6.55 18.73
CA VAL A 23 -2.17 7.11 19.21
C VAL A 23 -3.32 6.36 18.56
N LYS A 24 -4.30 5.93 19.36
CA LYS A 24 -5.51 5.30 18.85
C LYS A 24 -6.35 6.33 18.09
N VAL A 25 -6.70 5.99 16.85
CA VAL A 25 -7.56 6.80 15.97
C VAL A 25 -9.03 6.41 16.13
N GLY A 26 -9.27 5.11 16.29
CA GLY A 26 -10.61 4.56 16.45
C GLY A 26 -10.64 3.06 16.20
N ASP A 27 -11.86 2.54 16.10
CA ASP A 27 -12.14 1.12 15.91
C ASP A 27 -12.92 0.88 14.62
N LEU A 28 -12.43 -0.06 13.80
CA LEU A 28 -13.17 -0.66 12.70
C LEU A 28 -13.81 -1.96 13.18
N TYR A 29 -15.09 -2.18 12.89
CA TYR A 29 -15.73 -3.45 13.22
C TYR A 29 -16.83 -3.78 12.21
N ARG A 30 -17.07 -5.06 12.04
CA ARG A 30 -18.08 -5.59 11.13
C ARG A 30 -19.34 -5.99 11.90
N GLU A 31 -20.48 -5.57 11.40
CA GLU A 31 -21.79 -6.05 11.82
C GLU A 31 -22.35 -6.94 10.70
N GLU A 32 -22.66 -8.19 11.04
CA GLU A 32 -23.10 -9.19 10.07
C GLU A 32 -24.41 -8.77 9.39
N GLY A 33 -24.46 -8.87 8.08
CA GLY A 33 -25.61 -8.46 7.28
C GLY A 33 -25.79 -6.96 7.10
N VAL A 34 -24.96 -6.11 7.75
CA VAL A 34 -25.04 -4.64 7.69
C VAL A 34 -23.84 -4.05 6.98
N GLY A 35 -22.61 -4.31 7.47
CA GLY A 35 -21.40 -3.78 6.87
C GLY A 35 -20.29 -3.47 7.88
N ILE A 36 -19.35 -2.62 7.48
CA ILE A 36 -18.22 -2.21 8.31
C ILE A 36 -18.47 -0.80 8.84
N PHE A 37 -18.37 -0.68 10.15
CA PHE A 37 -18.46 0.57 10.89
C PHE A 37 -17.08 1.05 11.31
N PHE A 38 -16.97 2.37 11.47
CA PHE A 38 -15.85 3.02 12.14
C PHE A 38 -16.36 3.96 13.22
N THR A 39 -15.66 3.97 14.35
CA THR A 39 -15.92 4.92 15.46
C THR A 39 -14.62 5.57 15.88
N TYR A 40 -14.57 6.90 15.91
CA TYR A 40 -13.40 7.63 16.40
C TYR A 40 -13.17 7.41 17.89
N ASP A 41 -11.90 7.33 18.27
CA ASP A 41 -11.49 7.34 19.68
C ASP A 41 -11.63 8.75 20.27
N PRO A 42 -12.13 8.91 21.53
CA PRO A 42 -12.28 10.22 22.17
C PRO A 42 -10.97 11.02 22.27
N VAL A 43 -9.83 10.34 22.47
CA VAL A 43 -8.51 11.01 22.49
C VAL A 43 -8.19 11.58 21.11
N TRP A 44 -8.49 10.84 20.03
CA TRP A 44 -8.29 11.32 18.68
C TRP A 44 -9.21 12.49 18.33
N LEU A 45 -10.47 12.47 18.77
CA LEU A 45 -11.39 13.59 18.58
C LEU A 45 -10.89 14.87 19.24
N ALA A 46 -10.19 14.76 20.37
CA ALA A 46 -9.64 15.90 21.10
C ALA A 46 -8.34 16.44 20.52
N THR A 47 -7.52 15.60 19.85
CA THR A 47 -6.14 15.94 19.48
C THR A 47 -5.78 15.69 18.01
N GLY A 48 -6.62 14.99 17.29
CA GLY A 48 -6.41 14.58 15.92
C GLY A 48 -7.14 15.46 14.89
N PHE A 49 -7.48 14.86 13.77
CA PHE A 49 -8.16 15.51 12.65
C PHE A 49 -9.17 14.55 12.00
N ASN A 50 -10.09 15.11 11.20
CA ASN A 50 -11.01 14.32 10.41
C ASN A 50 -10.26 13.58 9.27
N LEU A 51 -10.38 12.25 9.24
CA LEU A 51 -9.68 11.41 8.27
C LEU A 51 -10.16 11.63 6.84
N SER A 52 -11.40 12.03 6.65
CA SER A 52 -11.97 12.37 5.35
C SER A 52 -13.08 13.41 5.52
N PRO A 53 -12.76 14.71 5.41
CA PRO A 53 -13.71 15.79 5.73
C PRO A 53 -14.95 15.80 4.85
N PHE A 54 -14.92 15.16 3.65
CA PHE A 54 -16.06 15.10 2.74
C PHE A 54 -16.98 13.91 2.97
N THR A 55 -16.45 12.82 3.53
CA THR A 55 -17.16 11.55 3.56
C THR A 55 -17.36 10.99 4.96
N MET A 56 -16.65 11.51 5.95
CA MET A 56 -16.76 11.09 7.34
C MET A 56 -17.08 12.28 8.25
N LYS A 57 -17.94 12.04 9.25
CA LYS A 57 -18.17 13.00 10.32
C LYS A 57 -17.09 12.86 11.37
N PHE A 58 -16.67 13.97 11.95
CA PHE A 58 -15.70 13.99 13.03
C PHE A 58 -16.40 14.03 14.39
N ASP A 59 -17.04 12.90 14.75
CA ASP A 59 -17.79 12.70 15.98
C ASP A 59 -17.58 11.29 16.55
N ASP A 60 -18.09 11.03 17.73
CA ASP A 60 -17.98 9.76 18.47
C ASP A 60 -19.01 8.69 18.06
N LYS A 61 -19.81 8.96 17.02
CA LYS A 61 -20.85 8.04 16.61
C LYS A 61 -20.34 7.00 15.63
N PRO A 62 -20.82 5.75 15.72
CA PRO A 62 -20.55 4.74 14.71
C PRO A 62 -20.98 5.20 13.32
N GLN A 63 -20.09 5.06 12.35
CA GLN A 63 -20.31 5.45 10.96
C GLN A 63 -20.18 4.23 10.06
N LEU A 64 -21.27 3.89 9.36
CA LEU A 64 -21.26 2.82 8.35
C LEU A 64 -20.58 3.30 7.08
N ALA A 65 -19.74 2.46 6.47
CA ALA A 65 -19.16 2.71 5.16
C ALA A 65 -20.26 2.85 4.09
N ARG A 66 -20.23 3.96 3.31
CA ARG A 66 -21.34 4.36 2.43
C ARG A 66 -21.29 3.78 1.03
N ALA A 67 -20.11 3.40 0.55
CA ALA A 67 -19.90 2.91 -0.82
C ALA A 67 -19.12 1.59 -0.81
N PRO A 68 -19.74 0.51 -0.30
CA PRO A 68 -19.05 -0.77 -0.13
C PRO A 68 -18.50 -1.35 -1.44
N GLU A 69 -19.15 -1.07 -2.56
CA GLU A 69 -18.74 -1.53 -3.89
C GLU A 69 -17.44 -0.87 -4.39
N LEU A 70 -17.12 0.33 -3.91
CA LEU A 70 -15.91 1.06 -4.32
C LEU A 70 -14.67 0.65 -3.52
N PHE A 71 -14.86 0.30 -2.24
CA PHE A 71 -13.79 0.20 -1.25
C PHE A 71 -13.82 -1.11 -0.44
N GLU A 72 -14.30 -2.18 -1.02
CA GLU A 72 -14.42 -3.50 -0.36
C GLU A 72 -15.18 -3.45 0.99
N GLY A 73 -16.14 -2.54 1.11
CA GLY A 73 -16.92 -2.33 2.32
C GLY A 73 -16.27 -1.43 3.36
N LEU A 74 -15.11 -0.84 3.09
CA LEU A 74 -14.42 0.09 3.99
C LEU A 74 -14.79 1.56 3.72
N HIS A 75 -14.47 2.42 4.67
CA HIS A 75 -14.35 3.86 4.41
C HIS A 75 -13.09 4.12 3.57
N GLY A 76 -13.15 5.12 2.69
CA GLY A 76 -12.05 5.44 1.77
C GLY A 76 -10.66 5.52 2.41
N PRO A 77 -10.45 6.26 3.51
CA PRO A 77 -9.13 6.36 4.15
C PRO A 77 -8.51 5.02 4.57
N PHE A 78 -9.32 4.03 4.93
CA PHE A 78 -8.84 2.70 5.30
C PHE A 78 -8.65 1.81 4.08
N ALA A 79 -9.45 2.00 3.04
CA ALA A 79 -9.28 1.32 1.77
C ALA A 79 -7.94 1.65 1.11
N ASP A 80 -7.43 2.88 1.26
CA ASP A 80 -6.10 3.29 0.80
C ASP A 80 -4.95 2.49 1.45
N SER A 81 -5.22 1.80 2.54
CA SER A 81 -4.26 0.90 3.18
C SER A 81 -4.28 -0.52 2.61
N LEU A 82 -5.29 -0.88 1.83
CA LEU A 82 -5.34 -2.18 1.17
C LEU A 82 -4.31 -2.23 0.04
N PRO A 83 -3.73 -3.41 -0.23
CA PRO A 83 -2.95 -3.59 -1.43
C PRO A 83 -3.85 -3.48 -2.67
N ASP A 84 -3.29 -3.01 -3.77
CA ASP A 84 -3.93 -2.96 -5.07
C ASP A 84 -3.05 -3.67 -6.11
N GLY A 85 -3.65 -4.14 -7.21
CA GLY A 85 -2.95 -4.74 -8.33
C GLY A 85 -1.88 -5.76 -7.91
N TRP A 86 -0.61 -5.38 -8.01
CA TRP A 86 0.52 -6.24 -7.67
C TRP A 86 0.51 -6.73 -6.22
N GLY A 87 0.28 -5.84 -5.28
CA GLY A 87 0.24 -6.20 -3.86
C GLY A 87 -0.89 -7.17 -3.53
N MET A 88 -2.05 -6.99 -4.17
CA MET A 88 -3.20 -7.89 -4.02
C MET A 88 -2.88 -9.28 -4.59
N LEU A 89 -2.26 -9.34 -5.77
CA LEU A 89 -1.83 -10.60 -6.40
C LEU A 89 -0.91 -11.40 -5.46
N LEU A 90 0.08 -10.74 -4.85
CA LEU A 90 1.00 -11.38 -3.91
C LEU A 90 0.29 -11.88 -2.65
N MET A 91 -0.64 -11.08 -2.11
CA MET A 91 -1.44 -11.45 -0.94
C MET A 91 -2.32 -12.65 -1.23
N ASP A 92 -3.06 -12.64 -2.33
CA ASP A 92 -4.00 -13.71 -2.69
C ASP A 92 -3.27 -15.03 -2.94
N ARG A 93 -2.13 -14.99 -3.63
CA ARG A 93 -1.31 -16.18 -3.82
C ARG A 93 -0.75 -16.74 -2.52
N PHE A 94 -0.29 -15.85 -1.64
CA PHE A 94 0.17 -16.25 -0.31
C PHE A 94 -0.94 -16.91 0.50
N LEU A 95 -2.14 -16.33 0.52
CA LEU A 95 -3.29 -16.88 1.24
C LEU A 95 -3.67 -18.27 0.71
N ASN A 96 -3.73 -18.43 -0.61
CA ASN A 96 -4.04 -19.71 -1.23
C ASN A 96 -2.94 -20.76 -0.97
N ALA A 97 -1.67 -20.38 -1.08
CA ALA A 97 -0.55 -21.29 -0.84
C ALA A 97 -0.44 -21.74 0.63
N THR A 98 -0.78 -20.85 1.57
CA THR A 98 -0.62 -21.11 3.01
C THR A 98 -1.84 -21.81 3.60
N PHE A 99 -3.05 -21.36 3.24
CA PHE A 99 -4.28 -21.77 3.90
C PHE A 99 -5.20 -22.62 3.01
N GLY A 100 -4.76 -22.91 1.79
CA GLY A 100 -5.48 -23.74 0.80
C GLY A 100 -6.11 -22.93 -0.31
N GLU A 101 -6.25 -23.59 -1.46
CA GLU A 101 -6.83 -23.02 -2.68
C GLU A 101 -8.21 -22.43 -2.42
N GLY A 102 -8.46 -21.22 -2.97
CA GLY A 102 -9.73 -20.51 -2.79
C GLY A 102 -9.81 -19.66 -1.51
N THR A 103 -8.83 -19.72 -0.60
CA THR A 103 -8.85 -18.94 0.64
C THR A 103 -8.93 -17.43 0.36
N ALA A 104 -8.23 -16.95 -0.67
CA ALA A 104 -8.23 -15.53 -1.05
C ALA A 104 -9.62 -14.95 -1.32
N TYR A 105 -10.56 -15.79 -1.80
CA TYR A 105 -11.95 -15.37 -2.05
C TYR A 105 -12.81 -15.29 -0.78
N THR A 106 -12.33 -15.83 0.32
CA THR A 106 -13.07 -15.90 1.58
C THR A 106 -12.66 -14.87 2.60
N VAL A 107 -11.52 -14.18 2.41
CA VAL A 107 -11.01 -13.15 3.33
C VAL A 107 -11.80 -11.86 3.20
N THR A 108 -12.02 -11.21 4.34
CA THR A 108 -12.68 -9.92 4.41
C THR A 108 -11.70 -8.77 4.27
N ALA A 109 -12.19 -7.55 4.06
CA ALA A 109 -11.35 -6.35 4.07
C ALA A 109 -10.63 -6.16 5.42
N LEU A 110 -11.27 -6.50 6.54
CA LEU A 110 -10.62 -6.45 7.87
C LEU A 110 -9.48 -7.47 7.99
N ASP A 111 -9.66 -8.69 7.46
CA ASP A 111 -8.56 -9.68 7.41
C ASP A 111 -7.37 -9.14 6.60
N ARG A 112 -7.63 -8.47 5.46
CA ARG A 112 -6.60 -7.86 4.62
C ARG A 112 -5.90 -6.70 5.33
N LEU A 113 -6.65 -5.82 6.03
CA LEU A 113 -6.06 -4.74 6.85
C LEU A 113 -5.20 -5.28 7.99
N ALA A 114 -5.65 -6.32 8.71
CA ALA A 114 -4.85 -7.00 9.74
C ALA A 114 -3.56 -7.58 9.15
N TYR A 115 -3.64 -8.13 7.93
CA TYR A 115 -2.48 -8.61 7.20
C TYR A 115 -1.53 -7.46 6.81
N MET A 116 -2.04 -6.30 6.40
CA MET A 116 -1.21 -5.11 6.16
C MET A 116 -0.57 -4.60 7.44
N GLY A 117 -1.30 -4.55 8.53
CA GLY A 117 -0.79 -4.14 9.85
C GLY A 117 -0.17 -2.74 9.81
N ASP A 118 1.16 -2.65 9.88
CA ASP A 118 1.95 -1.41 9.86
C ASP A 118 2.66 -1.12 8.53
N ARG A 119 2.40 -1.92 7.48
CA ARG A 119 3.11 -1.86 6.19
C ARG A 119 2.35 -1.12 5.09
N ALA A 120 1.17 -0.60 5.41
CA ALA A 120 0.37 0.16 4.47
C ALA A 120 1.06 1.46 4.01
N MET A 121 0.58 2.01 2.91
CA MET A 121 0.85 3.41 2.56
C MET A 121 0.18 4.33 3.58
N GLY A 122 0.74 5.53 3.76
CA GLY A 122 0.27 6.46 4.77
C GLY A 122 0.70 6.09 6.19
N ALA A 123 -0.07 6.53 7.18
CA ALA A 123 0.35 6.49 8.58
C ALA A 123 -0.44 5.52 9.47
N PHE A 124 -1.48 4.88 8.94
CA PHE A 124 -2.29 3.98 9.76
C PHE A 124 -1.61 2.64 10.02
N GLU A 125 -1.88 2.12 11.20
CA GLU A 125 -1.52 0.78 11.63
C GLU A 125 -2.76 0.09 12.19
N TYR A 126 -2.90 -1.20 11.91
CA TYR A 126 -4.08 -2.00 12.23
C TYR A 126 -3.73 -3.08 13.23
N HIS A 127 -4.50 -3.18 14.31
CA HIS A 127 -4.28 -4.14 15.40
C HIS A 127 -5.57 -4.95 15.70
N PRO A 128 -5.47 -6.26 15.98
CA PRO A 128 -4.23 -7.02 15.99
C PRO A 128 -3.68 -7.26 14.57
N LYS A 129 -2.35 -7.32 14.46
CA LYS A 129 -1.68 -7.68 13.20
C LYS A 129 -1.80 -9.19 12.94
N ALA A 130 -1.99 -9.57 11.69
CA ALA A 130 -1.85 -10.98 11.30
C ALA A 130 -0.37 -11.39 11.39
N GLU A 131 -0.14 -12.64 11.77
CA GLU A 131 1.22 -13.19 11.82
C GLU A 131 1.82 -13.31 10.43
N ARG A 132 3.05 -12.82 10.29
CA ARG A 132 3.82 -12.90 9.05
C ARG A 132 5.32 -12.78 9.36
N GLY A 133 6.13 -13.40 8.51
CA GLY A 133 7.59 -13.32 8.65
C GLY A 133 8.12 -11.90 8.40
N GLU A 134 9.39 -11.73 8.73
CA GLU A 134 10.18 -10.52 8.45
C GLU A 134 11.28 -10.83 7.44
N LEU A 135 11.53 -9.89 6.54
CA LEU A 135 12.68 -9.91 5.67
C LEU A 135 13.85 -9.24 6.40
N ARG A 136 14.90 -10.01 6.66
CA ARG A 136 16.10 -9.52 7.36
C ARG A 136 17.30 -9.51 6.40
N GLY A 137 18.22 -8.57 6.63
CA GLY A 137 19.45 -8.44 5.85
C GLY A 137 19.30 -7.64 4.58
N THR A 138 20.31 -7.76 3.71
CA THR A 138 20.38 -7.06 2.42
C THR A 138 19.39 -7.63 1.43
N ILE A 139 18.71 -6.76 0.71
CA ILE A 139 17.79 -7.11 -0.38
C ILE A 139 18.54 -7.00 -1.70
N ASN A 140 18.51 -8.05 -2.49
CA ASN A 140 18.99 -8.05 -3.88
C ASN A 140 17.82 -7.67 -4.81
N LEU A 141 17.89 -6.47 -5.41
CA LEU A 141 16.83 -5.96 -6.30
C LEU A 141 16.75 -6.74 -7.61
N ALA A 142 17.89 -7.23 -8.14
CA ALA A 142 17.90 -8.08 -9.32
C ALA A 142 17.16 -9.40 -9.07
N GLU A 143 17.41 -10.05 -7.93
CA GLU A 143 16.69 -11.24 -7.53
C GLU A 143 15.17 -10.97 -7.34
N LEU A 144 14.78 -9.82 -6.76
CA LEU A 144 13.38 -9.47 -6.64
C LEU A 144 12.69 -9.26 -7.99
N PHE A 145 13.40 -8.68 -8.96
CA PHE A 145 12.89 -8.53 -10.32
C PHE A 145 12.68 -9.89 -10.99
N GLU A 146 13.69 -10.76 -11.00
CA GLU A 146 13.62 -12.12 -11.56
C GLU A 146 12.48 -12.91 -10.93
N ASN A 147 12.36 -12.85 -9.60
CA ASN A 147 11.28 -13.43 -8.86
C ASN A 147 9.90 -12.85 -9.27
N SER A 148 9.82 -11.57 -9.60
CA SER A 148 8.57 -10.95 -10.05
C SER A 148 8.12 -11.46 -11.40
N VAL A 149 9.05 -11.73 -12.31
CA VAL A 149 8.80 -12.35 -13.62
C VAL A 149 8.26 -13.77 -13.45
N GLU A 150 8.85 -14.58 -12.57
CA GLU A 150 8.35 -15.93 -12.25
C GLU A 150 6.92 -15.90 -11.70
N VAL A 151 6.62 -14.98 -10.78
CA VAL A 151 5.26 -14.82 -10.27
C VAL A 151 4.29 -14.45 -11.38
N LEU A 152 4.63 -13.53 -12.26
CA LEU A 152 3.73 -13.14 -13.37
C LEU A 152 3.51 -14.29 -14.36
N SER A 153 4.51 -15.15 -14.59
CA SER A 153 4.40 -16.32 -15.45
C SER A 153 3.65 -17.49 -14.82
N GLY A 154 3.29 -17.42 -13.54
CA GLY A 154 2.44 -18.41 -12.85
C GLY A 154 3.18 -19.38 -11.94
N ASP A 155 4.52 -19.34 -11.87
CA ASP A 155 5.29 -20.13 -10.92
C ASP A 155 5.31 -19.44 -9.54
N THR A 156 5.10 -20.18 -8.44
CA THR A 156 4.68 -19.50 -7.22
C THR A 156 5.33 -19.96 -5.90
N SER A 157 6.12 -21.01 -5.86
CA SER A 157 6.33 -21.68 -4.56
C SER A 157 7.42 -21.10 -3.66
N ALA A 158 8.62 -20.80 -4.17
CA ALA A 158 9.74 -20.37 -3.32
C ALA A 158 9.91 -18.83 -3.26
N VAL A 159 9.48 -18.16 -4.29
CA VAL A 159 9.73 -16.76 -4.62
C VAL A 159 8.77 -15.80 -3.92
N LEU A 160 7.54 -16.26 -3.69
CA LEU A 160 6.46 -15.48 -3.11
C LEU A 160 6.79 -14.84 -1.75
N THR A 161 7.57 -15.52 -0.92
CA THR A 161 7.87 -15.04 0.43
C THR A 161 8.72 -13.77 0.40
N LYS A 162 9.77 -13.71 -0.43
CA LYS A 162 10.64 -12.52 -0.51
C LYS A 162 9.89 -11.32 -1.09
N LEU A 163 9.17 -11.52 -2.20
CA LEU A 163 8.36 -10.48 -2.83
C LEU A 163 7.26 -9.95 -1.90
N ARG A 164 6.56 -10.85 -1.21
CA ARG A 164 5.53 -10.49 -0.24
C ARG A 164 6.10 -9.68 0.92
N LEU A 165 7.27 -10.04 1.42
CA LEU A 165 7.91 -9.35 2.52
C LEU A 165 8.51 -8.00 2.09
N ALA A 166 8.88 -7.83 0.82
CA ALA A 166 9.28 -6.56 0.22
C ALA A 166 8.09 -5.75 -0.34
N GLY A 167 6.90 -6.37 -0.45
CA GLY A 167 5.69 -5.74 -0.94
C GLY A 167 4.95 -4.98 0.18
N GLY A 168 4.24 -3.94 -0.21
CA GLY A 168 3.33 -3.15 0.63
C GLY A 168 2.04 -2.86 -0.11
N SER A 169 1.38 -1.75 0.21
CA SER A 169 0.16 -1.31 -0.44
C SER A 169 0.31 -0.20 -1.50
N PRO A 170 1.50 0.12 -2.08
CA PRO A 170 1.52 1.10 -3.16
C PRO A 170 0.71 0.57 -4.34
N GLY A 171 -0.24 1.39 -4.79
CA GLY A 171 -1.18 1.01 -5.85
C GLY A 171 -0.52 0.68 -7.19
N GLY A 172 -1.31 0.08 -8.08
CA GLY A 172 -0.93 -0.24 -9.46
C GLY A 172 -0.53 -1.70 -9.69
N ALA A 173 -0.67 -2.13 -10.95
CA ALA A 173 -0.53 -3.53 -11.36
C ALA A 173 0.92 -3.96 -11.63
N ARG A 174 1.84 -3.02 -11.90
CA ARG A 174 3.26 -3.35 -12.17
C ARG A 174 3.96 -3.88 -10.93
N PRO A 175 4.88 -4.85 -11.12
CA PRO A 175 5.72 -5.35 -10.04
C PRO A 175 6.51 -4.21 -9.37
N LYS A 176 6.55 -4.22 -8.05
CA LYS A 176 7.28 -3.23 -7.25
C LYS A 176 7.67 -3.78 -5.89
N ALA A 177 8.70 -3.17 -5.31
CA ALA A 177 9.13 -3.46 -3.95
C ALA A 177 9.25 -2.16 -3.14
N ILE A 178 9.00 -2.26 -1.83
CA ILE A 178 9.29 -1.20 -0.87
C ILE A 178 10.58 -1.58 -0.14
N VAL A 179 11.57 -0.72 -0.23
CA VAL A 179 12.89 -0.95 0.36
C VAL A 179 13.38 0.28 1.12
N ALA A 180 14.25 0.05 2.10
CA ALA A 180 15.10 1.09 2.64
C ALA A 180 16.42 1.08 1.87
N MET A 181 16.83 2.20 1.31
CA MET A 181 17.99 2.28 0.43
C MET A 181 19.00 3.28 0.97
N SER A 182 20.29 2.93 0.84
CA SER A 182 21.42 3.79 1.19
C SER A 182 21.48 5.05 0.32
N PRO A 183 22.14 6.13 0.79
CA PRO A 183 22.24 7.38 0.02
C PRO A 183 22.89 7.24 -1.35
N ASP A 184 23.80 6.27 -1.50
CA ASP A 184 24.49 5.97 -2.77
C ASP A 184 23.66 5.04 -3.70
N GLY A 185 22.50 4.55 -3.24
CA GLY A 185 21.64 3.64 -3.99
C GLY A 185 22.20 2.22 -4.19
N GLN A 186 23.32 1.87 -3.55
CA GLN A 186 23.99 0.59 -3.75
C GLN A 186 23.49 -0.52 -2.84
N HIS A 187 22.89 -0.15 -1.71
CA HIS A 187 22.45 -1.12 -0.72
C HIS A 187 20.96 -0.93 -0.40
N ALA A 188 20.25 -2.02 -0.43
CA ALA A 188 18.83 -2.07 -0.06
C ALA A 188 18.60 -3.06 1.10
N THR A 189 17.70 -2.69 2.02
CA THR A 189 17.25 -3.53 3.14
C THR A 189 15.75 -3.47 3.28
N SER A 190 15.18 -4.20 4.23
CA SER A 190 13.74 -4.10 4.53
C SER A 190 13.37 -2.67 4.93
N ALA A 191 12.29 -2.16 4.35
CA ALA A 191 11.68 -0.88 4.72
C ALA A 191 10.67 -1.00 5.88
N PHE A 192 10.50 -2.19 6.44
CA PHE A 192 9.54 -2.46 7.50
C PHE A 192 10.26 -2.70 8.82
N GLY A 193 9.87 -1.93 9.84
CA GLY A 193 10.59 -1.81 11.09
C GLY A 193 11.64 -0.68 11.06
N PRO A 194 12.55 -0.64 12.03
CA PRO A 194 13.63 0.34 12.07
C PRO A 194 14.55 0.19 10.85
N ILE A 195 14.81 1.28 10.15
CA ILE A 195 15.76 1.31 9.03
C ILE A 195 17.15 1.76 9.50
N LEU A 196 18.18 1.46 8.72
CA LEU A 196 19.55 1.83 9.05
C LEU A 196 19.72 3.36 9.02
N PRO A 197 20.60 3.94 9.87
CA PRO A 197 20.90 5.37 9.84
C PRO A 197 21.33 5.83 8.43
N GLY A 198 20.76 6.94 7.97
CA GLY A 198 21.04 7.50 6.65
C GLY A 198 20.28 6.86 5.49
N TYR A 199 19.58 5.76 5.70
CA TYR A 199 18.72 5.16 4.69
C TYR A 199 17.38 5.90 4.60
N ASP A 200 16.76 5.86 3.40
CA ASP A 200 15.43 6.39 3.14
C ASP A 200 14.50 5.30 2.58
N HIS A 201 13.21 5.52 2.70
CA HIS A 201 12.20 4.61 2.15
C HIS A 201 11.94 4.89 0.68
N TRP A 202 12.02 3.84 -0.15
CA TRP A 202 11.86 3.91 -1.60
C TRP A 202 10.83 2.90 -2.09
N ILE A 203 10.19 3.23 -3.20
CA ILE A 203 9.44 2.32 -4.04
C ILE A 203 10.28 2.07 -5.28
N VAL A 204 10.67 0.83 -5.52
CA VAL A 204 11.37 0.39 -6.72
C VAL A 204 10.37 -0.31 -7.62
N LYS A 205 10.23 0.16 -8.86
CA LYS A 205 9.32 -0.39 -9.85
C LYS A 205 10.08 -1.22 -10.85
N PHE A 206 9.56 -2.41 -11.13
CA PHE A 206 10.07 -3.33 -12.12
C PHE A 206 9.18 -3.31 -13.35
N ARG A 207 9.74 -3.52 -14.54
CA ARG A 207 8.92 -3.69 -15.74
C ARG A 207 8.20 -5.03 -15.71
N ALA A 208 7.06 -5.11 -16.39
CA ALA A 208 6.43 -6.39 -16.69
C ALA A 208 7.18 -7.10 -17.85
N PRO A 209 7.04 -8.43 -17.99
CA PRO A 209 7.77 -9.19 -19.02
C PRO A 209 7.52 -8.73 -20.46
N ASP A 210 6.35 -8.18 -20.74
CA ASP A 210 5.90 -7.68 -22.05
C ASP A 210 6.23 -6.20 -22.28
N GLU A 211 6.83 -5.53 -21.29
CA GLU A 211 7.22 -4.12 -21.38
C GLU A 211 8.69 -3.97 -21.89
N PRO A 212 9.00 -2.86 -22.58
CA PRO A 212 10.36 -2.54 -23.01
C PRO A 212 11.35 -2.45 -21.85
N VAL A 213 12.62 -2.79 -22.12
CA VAL A 213 13.71 -2.66 -21.12
C VAL A 213 13.89 -1.21 -20.66
N GLU A 214 13.58 -0.26 -21.51
CA GLU A 214 13.65 1.19 -21.26
C GLU A 214 12.53 1.72 -20.35
N THR A 215 11.57 0.90 -19.95
CA THR A 215 10.40 1.34 -19.16
C THR A 215 10.79 2.18 -17.93
N GLY A 216 11.81 1.78 -17.19
CA GLY A 216 12.30 2.55 -16.04
C GLY A 216 12.91 3.90 -16.43
N ALA A 217 13.65 3.94 -17.53
CA ALA A 217 14.24 5.17 -18.07
C ALA A 217 13.16 6.13 -18.61
N ILE A 218 12.12 5.59 -19.26
CA ILE A 218 10.97 6.37 -19.75
C ILE A 218 10.25 7.01 -18.56
N GLU A 219 9.97 6.27 -17.48
CA GLU A 219 9.32 6.82 -16.30
C GLU A 219 10.18 7.91 -15.64
N TYR A 220 11.50 7.75 -15.64
CA TYR A 220 12.40 8.77 -15.13
C TYR A 220 12.45 10.01 -16.03
N ALA A 221 12.35 9.87 -17.35
CA ALA A 221 12.23 11.01 -18.26
C ALA A 221 10.98 11.85 -17.97
N TYR A 222 9.83 11.21 -17.71
CA TYR A 222 8.61 11.92 -17.28
C TYR A 222 8.81 12.66 -15.94
N TYR A 223 9.51 12.05 -14.99
CA TYR A 223 9.87 12.74 -13.75
C TYR A 223 10.70 14.01 -14.01
N LEU A 224 11.70 13.94 -14.87
CA LEU A 224 12.52 15.12 -15.22
C LEU A 224 11.69 16.20 -15.92
N MET A 225 10.84 15.82 -16.88
CA MET A 225 9.94 16.75 -17.58
C MET A 225 8.98 17.45 -16.61
N ALA A 226 8.41 16.71 -15.65
CA ALA A 226 7.50 17.28 -14.65
C ALA A 226 8.24 18.30 -13.76
N ARG A 227 9.46 18.00 -13.32
CA ARG A 227 10.29 18.93 -12.58
C ARG A 227 10.66 20.17 -13.36
N ASP A 228 11.03 20.02 -14.61
CA ASP A 228 11.35 21.14 -15.51
C ASP A 228 10.12 22.04 -15.75
N ALA A 229 8.93 21.47 -15.71
CA ALA A 229 7.67 22.20 -15.74
C ALA A 229 7.27 22.85 -14.40
N GLY A 230 8.11 22.75 -13.37
CA GLY A 230 7.89 23.35 -12.05
C GLY A 230 6.99 22.49 -11.12
N VAL A 231 6.71 21.24 -11.45
CA VAL A 231 5.95 20.33 -10.57
C VAL A 231 6.87 19.84 -9.46
N GLU A 232 6.46 20.00 -8.20
CA GLU A 232 7.14 19.41 -7.07
C GLU A 232 6.93 17.88 -7.05
N MET A 233 8.01 17.13 -7.24
CA MET A 233 8.01 15.68 -7.33
C MET A 233 8.87 15.07 -6.22
N ALA A 234 8.47 13.89 -5.74
CA ALA A 234 9.34 13.09 -4.88
C ALA A 234 10.64 12.73 -5.62
N GLU A 235 11.76 12.75 -4.89
CA GLU A 235 13.07 12.38 -5.45
C GLU A 235 13.00 11.02 -6.13
N SER A 236 13.48 10.96 -7.38
CA SER A 236 13.42 9.75 -8.19
C SER A 236 14.73 9.53 -8.96
N THR A 237 15.02 8.29 -9.27
CA THR A 237 16.26 7.89 -9.99
C THR A 237 16.01 6.60 -10.78
N VAL A 238 17.02 6.22 -11.60
CA VAL A 238 17.08 4.90 -12.23
C VAL A 238 18.23 4.10 -11.60
N LEU A 239 17.89 2.95 -11.07
CA LEU A 239 18.86 1.98 -10.55
C LEU A 239 19.27 1.03 -11.68
N ASN A 240 20.52 1.12 -12.13
CA ASN A 240 21.04 0.23 -13.17
C ASN A 240 21.60 -1.03 -12.52
N MET A 241 20.99 -2.18 -12.83
CA MET A 241 21.32 -3.47 -12.28
C MET A 241 21.83 -4.41 -13.37
N THR A 242 22.78 -5.28 -13.01
CA THR A 242 23.20 -6.40 -13.86
C THR A 242 22.52 -7.65 -13.35
N MET A 243 21.79 -8.34 -14.22
CA MET A 243 21.05 -9.56 -13.93
C MET A 243 21.99 -10.78 -13.89
N HIS A 244 21.48 -11.92 -13.42
CA HIS A 244 22.26 -13.17 -13.37
C HIS A 244 22.69 -13.68 -14.73
N ASP A 245 21.93 -13.40 -15.80
CA ASP A 245 22.25 -13.72 -17.18
C ASP A 245 23.22 -12.73 -17.85
N GLY A 246 23.68 -11.70 -17.11
CA GLY A 246 24.55 -10.64 -17.60
C GLY A 246 23.83 -9.50 -18.35
N SER A 247 22.52 -9.56 -18.53
CA SER A 247 21.72 -8.47 -19.08
C SER A 247 21.67 -7.27 -18.13
N ARG A 248 21.28 -6.10 -18.64
CA ARG A 248 21.15 -4.88 -17.84
C ARG A 248 19.70 -4.44 -17.80
N GLU A 249 19.24 -4.10 -16.59
CA GLU A 249 17.93 -3.56 -16.33
C GLU A 249 18.02 -2.20 -15.64
N GLY A 250 17.12 -1.27 -16.01
CA GLY A 250 16.96 0.03 -15.37
C GLY A 250 15.68 0.09 -14.58
N PHE A 251 15.74 0.06 -13.23
CA PHE A 251 14.59 0.12 -12.38
C PHE A 251 14.30 1.58 -11.98
N PHE A 252 13.10 2.07 -12.25
CA PHE A 252 12.68 3.35 -11.71
C PHE A 252 12.49 3.24 -10.21
N ALA A 253 13.13 4.13 -9.46
CA ALA A 253 12.98 4.22 -8.02
C ALA A 253 12.52 5.62 -7.62
N THR A 254 11.54 5.70 -6.71
CA THR A 254 11.03 6.96 -6.17
C THR A 254 10.99 6.91 -4.65
N LYS A 255 11.42 7.99 -4.02
CA LYS A 255 11.41 8.12 -2.57
C LYS A 255 9.96 8.24 -2.08
N ARG A 256 9.64 7.56 -0.99
CA ARG A 256 8.30 7.62 -0.42
C ARG A 256 8.07 8.99 0.21
N PHE A 257 7.10 9.74 -0.30
CA PHE A 257 6.71 11.04 0.25
C PHE A 257 5.96 10.92 1.59
N ASP A 258 5.36 9.76 1.85
CA ASP A 258 4.63 9.47 3.09
C ASP A 258 5.53 9.00 4.25
N ARG A 259 6.84 9.10 4.07
CA ARG A 259 7.86 8.82 5.09
C ARG A 259 8.80 9.99 5.23
N GLN A 260 8.91 10.52 6.44
CA GLN A 260 9.87 11.57 6.81
C GLN A 260 10.70 11.04 7.98
N ARG A 261 11.85 10.46 7.69
CA ARG A 261 12.66 9.72 8.65
C ARG A 261 11.81 8.62 9.31
N ASP A 262 11.66 8.66 10.64
CA ASP A 262 10.87 7.69 11.41
C ASP A 262 9.37 8.02 11.47
N LYS A 263 8.94 9.14 10.87
CA LYS A 263 7.53 9.58 10.88
C LYS A 263 6.80 9.08 9.65
N LYS A 264 5.62 8.49 9.88
CA LYS A 264 4.63 8.18 8.85
C LYS A 264 3.69 9.37 8.69
N LEU A 265 3.52 9.84 7.46
CA LEU A 265 2.56 10.89 7.14
C LEU A 265 1.22 10.28 6.73
N HIS A 266 0.13 10.87 7.22
CA HIS A 266 -1.19 10.50 6.73
C HIS A 266 -1.32 10.92 5.26
N MET A 267 -1.93 10.06 4.48
CA MET A 267 -2.30 10.32 3.10
C MET A 267 -3.71 9.81 2.84
N ILE A 268 -4.39 10.44 1.91
CA ILE A 268 -5.66 9.98 1.37
C ILE A 268 -5.64 10.17 -0.14
N THR A 269 -6.08 9.17 -0.88
CA THR A 269 -6.22 9.32 -2.33
C THR A 269 -7.43 10.19 -2.66
N VAL A 270 -7.41 10.82 -3.84
CA VAL A 270 -8.57 11.57 -4.35
C VAL A 270 -9.79 10.66 -4.47
N SER A 271 -9.56 9.41 -4.88
CA SER A 271 -10.60 8.37 -4.91
C SER A 271 -11.28 8.21 -3.55
N ALA A 272 -10.50 8.00 -2.51
CA ALA A 272 -11.00 7.82 -1.14
C ALA A 272 -11.68 9.08 -0.58
N LEU A 273 -11.11 10.27 -0.86
CA LEU A 273 -11.63 11.55 -0.40
C LEU A 273 -12.98 11.89 -1.03
N MET A 274 -13.16 11.57 -2.31
CA MET A 274 -14.30 11.99 -3.11
C MET A 274 -15.28 10.86 -3.47
N TYR A 275 -15.05 9.64 -2.98
CA TYR A 275 -15.79 8.44 -3.38
C TYR A 275 -15.83 8.25 -4.90
N ALA A 276 -14.69 8.50 -5.56
CA ALA A 276 -14.57 8.34 -6.99
C ALA A 276 -13.99 6.96 -7.34
N ALA A 277 -14.59 6.30 -8.32
CA ALA A 277 -14.12 4.98 -8.78
C ALA A 277 -12.78 5.11 -9.51
N TYR A 278 -11.66 4.75 -8.87
CA TYR A 278 -10.32 4.88 -9.47
C TYR A 278 -10.06 3.91 -10.63
N LYS A 279 -10.84 2.83 -10.74
CA LYS A 279 -10.75 1.85 -11.84
C LYS A 279 -11.42 2.33 -13.14
N LEU A 280 -12.16 3.42 -13.08
CA LEU A 280 -12.88 4.02 -14.20
C LEU A 280 -12.54 5.52 -14.27
N PRO A 281 -12.51 6.13 -15.47
CA PRO A 281 -12.36 7.58 -15.61
C PRO A 281 -13.62 8.29 -15.10
N SER A 282 -13.73 8.48 -13.78
CA SER A 282 -14.90 9.01 -13.07
C SER A 282 -14.75 10.46 -12.62
N MET A 283 -13.56 11.06 -12.78
CA MET A 283 -13.26 12.42 -12.34
C MET A 283 -12.17 13.04 -13.20
N ASP A 284 -12.23 14.36 -13.35
CA ASP A 284 -11.18 15.18 -13.95
C ASP A 284 -10.54 16.14 -12.93
N TYR A 285 -9.46 16.78 -13.31
CA TYR A 285 -8.77 17.77 -12.47
C TYR A 285 -9.62 19.01 -12.18
N SER A 286 -10.53 19.40 -13.08
CA SER A 286 -11.44 20.52 -12.86
C SER A 286 -12.38 20.25 -11.69
N GLY A 287 -12.96 19.05 -11.64
CA GLY A 287 -13.79 18.61 -10.53
C GLY A 287 -13.02 18.60 -9.21
N LEU A 288 -11.80 18.04 -9.20
CA LEU A 288 -10.94 18.01 -8.02
C LEU A 288 -10.60 19.41 -7.51
N LEU A 289 -10.18 20.32 -8.39
CA LEU A 289 -9.82 21.69 -8.03
C LEU A 289 -11.02 22.48 -7.51
N THR A 290 -12.20 22.31 -8.12
CA THR A 290 -13.43 22.95 -7.67
C THR A 290 -13.79 22.54 -6.25
N VAL A 291 -13.76 21.23 -5.96
CA VAL A 291 -14.08 20.73 -4.62
C VAL A 291 -13.03 21.16 -3.61
N SER A 292 -11.74 21.09 -3.94
CA SER A 292 -10.65 21.54 -3.07
C SER A 292 -10.79 23.04 -2.74
N TYR A 293 -11.11 23.87 -3.73
CA TYR A 293 -11.28 25.30 -3.52
C TYR A 293 -12.49 25.62 -2.65
N THR A 294 -13.63 24.97 -2.87
CA THR A 294 -14.87 25.27 -2.15
C THR A 294 -14.92 24.73 -0.73
N HIS A 295 -14.23 23.62 -0.44
CA HIS A 295 -14.35 22.95 0.85
C HIS A 295 -13.10 23.07 1.72
N LEU A 296 -11.89 23.11 1.16
CA LEU A 296 -10.67 23.18 1.96
C LEU A 296 -10.33 24.61 2.37
N ARG A 297 -10.63 25.61 1.52
CA ARG A 297 -10.38 27.03 1.84
C ARG A 297 -11.35 27.61 2.85
N ALA A 298 -12.55 27.05 2.99
CA ALA A 298 -13.53 27.51 3.98
C ALA A 298 -13.10 27.26 5.44
N HIS A 299 -12.13 26.39 5.67
CA HIS A 299 -11.60 26.09 7.01
C HIS A 299 -10.33 26.89 7.38
N GLU A 300 -9.80 27.73 6.47
CA GLU A 300 -8.64 28.61 6.77
C GLU A 300 -9.05 30.02 7.25
N THR A 301 -10.36 30.31 7.32
CA THR A 301 -10.90 31.66 7.62
C THR A 301 -11.67 31.76 8.93
N ASP A 302 -11.65 30.74 9.79
CA ASP A 302 -12.24 30.78 11.13
C ASP A 302 -11.19 30.74 12.23
#